data_73e2531d1af7ce3e9f8e1a2501c7ff51
#
_entry.id   73e2531d1af7ce3e9f8e1a2501c7ff51
#
_cell.length_a   1.000
_cell.length_b   1.000
_cell.length_c   1.000
_cell.angle_alpha   90.00
_cell.angle_beta   90.00
_cell.angle_gamma   90.00
#
_symmetry.space_group_name_H-M   'P 1'
#
loop_
_entity.id
_entity.type
_entity.pdbx_description
1 polymer ?
#
loop_
_entity_poly.entity_id
_entity_poly.type
_entity_poly.pdbx_seq_one_letter_code
_entity_poly.pdbx_strand_id
1 'polypeptide(L)'
;EGLGNVFAGIMGTGNGSTSYSENIGAIGITGVASRYVVQVGAVIMLVAGFFGYVGGFVTTIPSPIVGGLFLVMFAQIIGVGLSQLQYVDLNDNRNVFIVGITLLSGLSIPSYVNNVAGGEGAAAIQAALADVPALGVVLGTELVAQTVFVVGTTGIAVGGVVGFLLDLTIPGTPEGRGLTAWEDLTEDDADFEAVQDRYLSGGWKPGDD
;
A
#
# COMPACT_ATOMS: atom_id res chain seq x y z
N GLU A 1 8.55 -8.48 -9.21
CA GLU A 1 8.47 -7.02 -9.35
C GLU A 1 9.86 -6.40 -9.62
N GLY A 2 10.90 -6.70 -8.82
CA GLY A 2 12.23 -6.10 -8.97
C GLY A 2 12.83 -6.28 -10.38
N LEU A 3 12.75 -7.48 -10.94
CA LEU A 3 13.20 -7.73 -12.31
C LEU A 3 12.37 -6.95 -13.34
N GLY A 4 11.06 -6.86 -13.15
CA GLY A 4 10.19 -6.04 -13.99
C GLY A 4 10.56 -4.57 -13.97
N ASN A 5 10.86 -4.03 -12.78
CA ASN A 5 11.31 -2.64 -12.62
C ASN A 5 12.67 -2.37 -13.28
N VAL A 6 13.62 -3.30 -13.16
CA VAL A 6 14.92 -3.21 -13.86
C VAL A 6 14.72 -3.19 -15.38
N PHE A 7 13.86 -4.08 -15.89
CA PHE A 7 13.55 -4.13 -17.32
C PHE A 7 12.86 -2.85 -17.81
N ALA A 8 11.89 -2.33 -17.04
CA ALA A 8 11.24 -1.07 -17.32
C ALA A 8 12.23 0.10 -17.34
N GLY A 9 13.19 0.12 -16.40
CA GLY A 9 14.26 1.12 -16.37
C GLY A 9 15.16 1.07 -17.62
N ILE A 10 15.53 -0.14 -18.06
CA ILE A 10 16.32 -0.33 -19.31
C ILE A 10 15.55 0.16 -20.54
N MET A 11 14.23 -0.07 -20.56
CA MET A 11 13.35 0.38 -21.65
C MET A 11 13.06 1.90 -21.61
N GLY A 12 13.48 2.60 -20.56
CA GLY A 12 13.29 4.05 -20.44
C GLY A 12 11.86 4.48 -20.10
N THR A 13 11.04 3.59 -19.50
CA THR A 13 9.64 3.91 -19.16
C THR A 13 9.50 4.80 -17.91
N GLY A 14 10.59 5.09 -17.21
CA GLY A 14 10.64 5.93 -16.02
C GLY A 14 10.32 5.20 -14.71
N ASN A 15 9.33 4.32 -14.71
CA ASN A 15 8.99 3.46 -13.58
C ASN A 15 8.44 2.13 -14.05
N GLY A 16 8.53 1.10 -13.21
CA GLY A 16 7.82 -0.16 -13.38
C GLY A 16 6.54 -0.20 -12.57
N SER A 17 5.77 -1.28 -12.76
CA SER A 17 4.57 -1.54 -11.98
C SER A 17 4.91 -2.31 -10.71
N THR A 18 4.10 -2.12 -9.67
CA THR A 18 4.15 -2.85 -8.41
C THR A 18 2.81 -3.52 -8.13
N SER A 19 2.73 -4.32 -7.08
CA SER A 19 1.45 -4.89 -6.62
C SER A 19 0.58 -3.81 -6.01
N TYR A 20 -0.67 -3.77 -6.43
CA TYR A 20 -1.66 -2.80 -5.97
C TYR A 20 -2.76 -3.49 -5.15
N SER A 21 -3.10 -2.91 -4.01
CA SER A 21 -4.19 -3.37 -3.14
C SER A 21 -5.57 -3.31 -3.81
N GLU A 22 -5.72 -2.51 -4.87
CA GLU A 22 -6.93 -2.42 -5.70
C GLU A 22 -7.33 -3.77 -6.30
N ASN A 23 -6.36 -4.66 -6.53
CA ASN A 23 -6.64 -6.01 -7.00
C ASN A 23 -7.45 -6.83 -5.99
N ILE A 24 -7.25 -6.61 -4.69
CA ILE A 24 -8.03 -7.26 -3.63
C ILE A 24 -9.50 -6.83 -3.75
N GLY A 25 -9.75 -5.53 -3.97
CA GLY A 25 -11.10 -5.02 -4.23
C GLY A 25 -11.72 -5.62 -5.48
N ALA A 26 -10.96 -5.76 -6.57
CA ALA A 26 -11.42 -6.40 -7.80
C ALA A 26 -11.78 -7.89 -7.58
N ILE A 27 -10.98 -8.62 -6.82
CA ILE A 27 -11.26 -10.02 -6.43
C ILE A 27 -12.56 -10.09 -5.60
N GLY A 28 -12.73 -9.18 -4.63
CA GLY A 28 -13.93 -9.14 -3.79
C GLY A 28 -15.22 -8.90 -4.58
N ILE A 29 -15.17 -8.11 -5.65
CA ILE A 29 -16.32 -7.83 -6.51
C ILE A 29 -16.58 -8.96 -7.50
N THR A 30 -15.53 -9.51 -8.11
CA THR A 30 -15.64 -10.49 -9.20
C THR A 30 -15.71 -11.93 -8.71
N GLY A 31 -15.24 -12.21 -7.49
CA GLY A 31 -15.08 -13.56 -6.95
C GLY A 31 -13.96 -14.37 -7.65
N VAL A 32 -13.13 -13.73 -8.48
CA VAL A 32 -12.11 -14.41 -9.29
C VAL A 32 -10.72 -14.10 -8.78
N ALA A 33 -10.08 -15.08 -8.12
CA ALA A 33 -8.71 -15.00 -7.59
C ALA A 33 -7.70 -15.86 -8.38
N SER A 34 -7.98 -16.15 -9.66
CA SER A 34 -7.15 -17.05 -10.47
C SER A 34 -5.92 -16.35 -11.04
N ARG A 35 -4.73 -16.88 -10.76
CA ARG A 35 -3.48 -16.40 -11.37
C ARG A 35 -3.47 -16.51 -12.89
N TYR A 36 -4.19 -17.47 -13.48
CA TYR A 36 -4.29 -17.60 -14.94
C TYR A 36 -5.00 -16.41 -15.59
N VAL A 37 -6.03 -15.87 -14.93
CA VAL A 37 -6.74 -14.66 -15.40
C VAL A 37 -5.79 -13.48 -15.40
N VAL A 38 -4.98 -13.32 -14.35
CA VAL A 38 -3.97 -12.25 -14.26
C VAL A 38 -2.88 -12.42 -15.34
N GLN A 39 -2.41 -13.64 -15.58
CA GLN A 39 -1.43 -13.92 -16.62
C GLN A 39 -1.97 -13.60 -18.03
N VAL A 40 -3.21 -14.00 -18.33
CA VAL A 40 -3.87 -13.66 -19.60
C VAL A 40 -4.03 -12.15 -19.74
N GLY A 41 -4.45 -11.46 -18.67
CA GLY A 41 -4.52 -10.01 -18.63
C GLY A 41 -3.18 -9.33 -18.89
N ALA A 42 -2.11 -9.84 -18.28
CA ALA A 42 -0.74 -9.35 -18.50
C ALA A 42 -0.29 -9.51 -19.96
N VAL A 43 -0.58 -10.65 -20.58
CA VAL A 43 -0.27 -10.89 -22.00
C VAL A 43 -1.05 -9.93 -22.90
N ILE A 44 -2.34 -9.73 -22.62
CA ILE A 44 -3.18 -8.77 -23.37
C ILE A 44 -2.62 -7.34 -23.26
N MET A 45 -2.25 -6.92 -22.05
CA MET A 45 -1.66 -5.59 -21.83
C MET A 45 -0.30 -5.44 -22.52
N LEU A 46 0.53 -6.49 -22.49
CA LEU A 46 1.81 -6.50 -23.18
C LEU A 46 1.63 -6.34 -24.69
N VAL A 47 0.72 -7.10 -25.30
CA VAL A 47 0.39 -6.99 -26.72
C VAL A 47 -0.19 -5.60 -27.03
N ALA A 48 -1.12 -5.10 -26.22
CA ALA A 48 -1.72 -3.77 -26.37
C ALA A 48 -0.68 -2.65 -26.29
N GLY A 49 0.37 -2.82 -25.47
CA GLY A 49 1.46 -1.85 -25.31
C GLY A 49 2.29 -1.63 -26.60
N PHE A 50 2.33 -2.61 -27.50
CA PHE A 50 2.97 -2.44 -28.81
C PHE A 50 2.15 -1.56 -29.78
N PHE A 51 0.87 -1.38 -29.52
CA PHE A 51 -0.02 -0.57 -30.36
C PHE A 51 -0.29 0.79 -29.72
N GLY A 52 0.40 1.84 -30.16
CA GLY A 52 0.24 3.20 -29.65
C GLY A 52 -1.21 3.72 -29.70
N TYR A 53 -2.03 3.21 -30.63
CA TYR A 53 -3.46 3.52 -30.72
C TYR A 53 -4.25 3.12 -29.48
N VAL A 54 -3.88 2.04 -28.79
CA VAL A 54 -4.54 1.61 -27.54
C VAL A 54 -4.30 2.64 -26.44
N GLY A 55 -3.06 3.13 -26.29
CA GLY A 55 -2.74 4.21 -25.37
C GLY A 55 -3.51 5.50 -25.70
N GLY A 56 -3.55 5.88 -26.99
CA GLY A 56 -4.34 7.01 -27.44
C GLY A 56 -5.83 6.87 -27.15
N PHE A 57 -6.40 5.68 -27.31
CA PHE A 57 -7.80 5.42 -26.96
C PHE A 57 -8.06 5.58 -25.46
N VAL A 58 -7.18 5.05 -24.61
CA VAL A 58 -7.32 5.20 -23.14
C VAL A 58 -7.32 6.66 -22.72
N THR A 59 -6.50 7.52 -23.37
CA THR A 59 -6.46 8.96 -23.04
C THR A 59 -7.73 9.73 -23.45
N THR A 60 -8.60 9.14 -24.28
CA THR A 60 -9.90 9.76 -24.63
C THR A 60 -10.98 9.58 -23.56
N ILE A 61 -10.73 8.75 -22.53
CA ILE A 61 -11.70 8.52 -21.45
C ILE A 61 -11.88 9.81 -20.66
N PRO A 62 -13.10 10.36 -20.53
CA PRO A 62 -13.35 11.59 -19.79
C PRO A 62 -12.94 11.47 -18.31
N SER A 63 -12.28 12.51 -17.78
CA SER A 63 -11.84 12.56 -16.39
C SER A 63 -12.91 12.23 -15.33
N PRO A 64 -14.20 12.62 -15.50
CA PRO A 64 -15.23 12.24 -14.53
C PRO A 64 -15.46 10.73 -14.43
N ILE A 65 -15.31 9.98 -15.54
CA ILE A 65 -15.45 8.51 -15.53
C ILE A 65 -14.30 7.89 -14.77
N VAL A 66 -13.07 8.36 -15.03
CA VAL A 66 -11.85 7.92 -14.31
C VAL A 66 -11.99 8.23 -12.82
N GLY A 67 -12.44 9.44 -12.47
CA GLY A 67 -12.68 9.85 -11.09
C GLY A 67 -13.72 8.96 -10.38
N GLY A 68 -14.82 8.62 -11.05
CA GLY A 68 -15.82 7.70 -10.50
C GLY A 68 -15.26 6.30 -10.23
N LEU A 69 -14.44 5.78 -11.14
CA LEU A 69 -13.78 4.49 -10.98
C LEU A 69 -12.82 4.50 -9.79
N PHE A 70 -11.98 5.54 -9.67
CA PHE A 70 -11.07 5.68 -8.53
C PHE A 70 -11.81 5.79 -7.19
N LEU A 71 -12.94 6.48 -7.15
CA LEU A 71 -13.74 6.59 -5.94
C LEU A 71 -14.18 5.21 -5.44
N VAL A 72 -14.66 4.34 -6.34
CA VAL A 72 -15.08 2.98 -5.98
C VAL A 72 -13.87 2.15 -5.53
N MET A 73 -12.74 2.26 -6.24
CA MET A 73 -11.51 1.52 -5.88
C MET A 73 -10.99 1.95 -4.49
N PHE A 74 -10.91 3.24 -4.20
CA PHE A 74 -10.47 3.71 -2.88
C PHE A 74 -11.45 3.32 -1.77
N ALA A 75 -12.76 3.30 -2.03
CA ALA A 75 -13.72 2.80 -1.07
C ALA A 75 -13.47 1.33 -0.71
N GLN A 76 -13.11 0.49 -1.69
CA GLN A 76 -12.74 -0.91 -1.46
C GLN A 76 -11.45 -1.03 -0.63
N ILE A 77 -10.42 -0.24 -0.94
CA ILE A 77 -9.16 -0.24 -0.17
C ILE A 77 -9.41 0.13 1.29
N ILE A 78 -10.24 1.16 1.54
CA ILE A 78 -10.62 1.56 2.89
C ILE A 78 -11.38 0.41 3.58
N GLY A 79 -12.32 -0.24 2.88
CA GLY A 79 -13.06 -1.39 3.40
C GLY A 79 -12.16 -2.54 3.81
N VAL A 80 -11.19 -2.90 2.97
CA VAL A 80 -10.18 -3.93 3.29
C VAL A 80 -9.31 -3.50 4.47
N GLY A 81 -8.87 -2.24 4.51
CA GLY A 81 -8.11 -1.70 5.65
C GLY A 81 -8.88 -1.80 6.97
N LEU A 82 -10.17 -1.47 6.97
CA LEU A 82 -11.04 -1.60 8.14
C LEU A 82 -11.25 -3.08 8.52
N SER A 83 -11.33 -3.98 7.56
CA SER A 83 -11.49 -5.41 7.85
C SER A 83 -10.29 -6.02 8.57
N GLN A 84 -9.08 -5.46 8.39
CA GLN A 84 -7.90 -5.90 9.12
C GLN A 84 -7.99 -5.62 10.63
N LEU A 85 -8.79 -4.64 11.04
CA LEU A 85 -8.98 -4.35 12.46
C LEU A 85 -9.74 -5.45 13.22
N GLN A 86 -10.40 -6.39 12.51
CA GLN A 86 -11.07 -7.54 13.15
C GLN A 86 -10.10 -8.47 13.90
N TYR A 87 -8.82 -8.49 13.52
CA TYR A 87 -7.80 -9.33 14.15
C TYR A 87 -7.21 -8.70 15.42
N VAL A 88 -7.56 -7.47 15.72
CA VAL A 88 -7.08 -6.73 16.89
C VAL A 88 -8.23 -6.54 17.86
N ASP A 89 -8.00 -6.81 19.15
CA ASP A 89 -9.02 -6.54 20.19
C ASP A 89 -9.20 -5.03 20.37
N LEU A 90 -10.28 -4.52 19.80
CA LEU A 90 -10.68 -3.10 19.93
C LEU A 90 -11.40 -2.79 21.25
N ASN A 91 -11.59 -3.77 22.14
CA ASN A 91 -12.04 -3.48 23.52
C ASN A 91 -10.86 -3.07 24.40
N ASP A 92 -9.63 -3.35 23.97
CA ASP A 92 -8.43 -2.86 24.66
C ASP A 92 -8.21 -1.37 24.32
N ASN A 93 -8.21 -0.54 25.35
CA ASN A 93 -7.98 0.91 25.24
C ASN A 93 -6.63 1.25 24.57
N ARG A 94 -5.62 0.42 24.75
CA ARG A 94 -4.33 0.55 24.10
C ARG A 94 -4.47 0.52 22.57
N ASN A 95 -5.14 -0.49 22.05
CA ASN A 95 -5.28 -0.69 20.62
C ASN A 95 -6.13 0.40 19.98
N VAL A 96 -7.23 0.78 20.63
CA VAL A 96 -8.07 1.90 20.18
C VAL A 96 -7.27 3.20 20.12
N PHE A 97 -6.42 3.46 21.13
CA PHE A 97 -5.57 4.64 21.16
C PHE A 97 -4.56 4.62 20.01
N ILE A 98 -3.85 3.50 19.80
CA ILE A 98 -2.87 3.37 18.71
C ILE A 98 -3.53 3.57 17.35
N VAL A 99 -4.66 2.90 17.08
CA VAL A 99 -5.40 3.05 15.83
C VAL A 99 -5.85 4.49 15.63
N GLY A 100 -6.41 5.11 16.66
CA GLY A 100 -6.91 6.49 16.61
C GLY A 100 -5.80 7.50 16.29
N ILE A 101 -4.68 7.44 17.00
CA ILE A 101 -3.53 8.33 16.76
C ILE A 101 -2.90 8.07 15.39
N THR A 102 -2.80 6.82 14.98
CA THR A 102 -2.24 6.45 13.67
C THR A 102 -3.07 7.04 12.54
N LEU A 103 -4.40 6.88 12.58
CA LEU A 103 -5.31 7.46 11.58
C LEU A 103 -5.28 8.99 11.59
N LEU A 104 -5.33 9.58 12.79
CA LEU A 104 -5.27 11.04 12.93
C LEU A 104 -3.96 11.61 12.37
N SER A 105 -2.83 10.99 12.68
CA SER A 105 -1.52 11.40 12.21
C SER A 105 -1.40 11.27 10.68
N GLY A 106 -1.87 10.14 10.12
CA GLY A 106 -1.85 9.89 8.69
C GLY A 106 -2.71 10.86 7.87
N LEU A 107 -3.74 11.44 8.47
CA LEU A 107 -4.58 12.46 7.83
C LEU A 107 -4.06 13.89 8.07
N SER A 108 -3.64 14.20 9.29
CA SER A 108 -3.33 15.57 9.70
C SER A 108 -1.92 16.01 9.32
N ILE A 109 -0.91 15.13 9.48
CA ILE A 109 0.48 15.49 9.22
C ILE A 109 0.72 15.84 7.75
N PRO A 110 0.24 15.06 6.74
CA PRO A 110 0.41 15.45 5.34
C PRO A 110 -0.23 16.79 5.00
N SER A 111 -1.42 17.05 5.55
CA SER A 111 -2.08 18.34 5.36
C SER A 111 -1.26 19.48 5.96
N TYR A 112 -0.72 19.31 7.16
CA TYR A 112 0.12 20.30 7.82
C TYR A 112 1.42 20.54 7.04
N VAL A 113 2.13 19.48 6.65
CA VAL A 113 3.40 19.58 5.90
C VAL A 113 3.20 20.30 4.57
N ASN A 114 2.12 19.98 3.83
CA ASN A 114 1.81 20.68 2.58
C ASN A 114 1.49 22.16 2.80
N ASN A 115 0.82 22.52 3.90
CA ASN A 115 0.51 23.91 4.22
C ASN A 115 1.76 24.68 4.65
N VAL A 116 2.64 24.08 5.46
CA VAL A 116 3.89 24.70 5.93
C VAL A 116 4.88 24.86 4.79
N ALA A 117 4.97 23.85 3.92
CA ALA A 117 5.84 23.92 2.74
C ALA A 117 5.42 25.02 1.74
N GLY A 118 4.16 25.49 1.79
CA GLY A 118 3.68 26.68 1.08
C GLY A 118 3.97 26.73 -0.43
N GLY A 119 4.16 25.55 -1.05
CA GLY A 119 4.59 25.44 -2.45
C GLY A 119 6.11 25.38 -2.65
N GLU A 120 6.93 25.64 -1.63
CA GLU A 120 8.39 25.54 -1.68
C GLU A 120 8.89 24.10 -1.49
N GLY A 121 7.99 23.19 -1.14
CA GLY A 121 8.29 21.77 -1.04
C GLY A 121 9.37 21.45 0.01
N ALA A 122 10.34 20.62 -0.38
CA ALA A 122 11.42 20.20 0.51
C ALA A 122 12.33 21.35 0.96
N ALA A 123 12.39 22.48 0.23
CA ALA A 123 13.25 23.60 0.58
C ALA A 123 12.84 24.29 1.89
N ALA A 124 11.53 24.42 2.15
CA ALA A 124 11.02 24.94 3.41
C ALA A 124 11.36 24.00 4.59
N ILE A 125 11.28 22.70 4.39
CA ILE A 125 11.67 21.70 5.38
C ILE A 125 13.18 21.76 5.63
N GLN A 126 13.97 21.91 4.57
CA GLN A 126 15.43 22.06 4.67
C GLN A 126 15.83 23.26 5.54
N ALA A 127 15.22 24.40 5.30
CA ALA A 127 15.48 25.60 6.09
C ALA A 127 15.13 25.38 7.58
N ALA A 128 13.97 24.81 7.86
CA ALA A 128 13.55 24.52 9.22
C ALA A 128 14.45 23.50 9.94
N LEU A 129 14.95 22.49 9.23
CA LEU A 129 15.85 21.48 9.79
C LEU A 129 17.29 22.01 9.99
N ALA A 130 17.74 22.95 9.14
CA ALA A 130 19.05 23.58 9.27
C ALA A 130 19.17 24.44 10.54
N ASP A 131 18.03 24.99 11.01
CA ASP A 131 17.99 25.81 12.23
C ASP A 131 18.00 24.98 13.54
N VAL A 132 18.00 23.64 13.46
CA VAL A 132 18.03 22.78 14.65
C VAL A 132 19.40 22.85 15.32
N PRO A 133 19.49 23.30 16.60
CA PRO A 133 20.77 23.40 17.28
C PRO A 133 21.51 22.07 17.34
N ALA A 134 22.81 22.08 17.06
CA ALA A 134 23.74 20.94 17.08
C ALA A 134 23.52 19.88 15.98
N LEU A 135 22.36 19.73 15.41
CA LEU A 135 22.04 18.71 14.40
C LEU A 135 21.75 19.30 13.00
N GLY A 136 21.61 20.62 12.87
CA GLY A 136 21.24 21.29 11.63
C GLY A 136 22.17 20.99 10.45
N VAL A 137 23.46 20.77 10.70
CA VAL A 137 24.43 20.41 9.64
C VAL A 137 24.09 19.06 8.99
N VAL A 138 23.57 18.10 9.75
CA VAL A 138 23.19 16.78 9.24
C VAL A 138 21.74 16.78 8.74
N LEU A 139 20.83 17.34 9.54
CA LEU A 139 19.40 17.35 9.25
C LEU A 139 19.04 18.32 8.12
N GLY A 140 19.77 19.42 7.96
CA GLY A 140 19.57 20.41 6.90
C GLY A 140 20.12 20.01 5.53
N THR A 141 20.56 18.77 5.36
CA THR A 141 20.96 18.28 4.03
C THR A 141 19.74 18.10 3.13
N GLU A 142 19.91 18.36 1.84
CA GLU A 142 18.84 18.22 0.84
C GLU A 142 18.23 16.82 0.86
N LEU A 143 19.04 15.78 1.01
CA LEU A 143 18.58 14.40 1.05
C LEU A 143 17.66 14.14 2.25
N VAL A 144 18.01 14.60 3.45
CA VAL A 144 17.18 14.46 4.64
C VAL A 144 15.90 15.28 4.50
N ALA A 145 16.00 16.52 4.03
CA ALA A 145 14.84 17.38 3.83
C ALA A 145 13.85 16.79 2.81
N GLN A 146 14.33 16.25 1.71
CA GLN A 146 13.49 15.58 0.72
C GLN A 146 12.85 14.30 1.30
N THR A 147 13.60 13.49 2.05
CA THR A 147 13.06 12.30 2.70
C THR A 147 11.95 12.64 3.68
N VAL A 148 12.18 13.63 4.55
CA VAL A 148 11.19 14.10 5.52
C VAL A 148 9.95 14.68 4.82
N PHE A 149 10.14 15.43 3.75
CA PHE A 149 9.04 15.98 2.95
C PHE A 149 8.19 14.86 2.32
N VAL A 150 8.83 13.91 1.63
CA VAL A 150 8.13 12.79 0.96
C VAL A 150 7.39 11.92 1.98
N VAL A 151 8.05 11.55 3.08
CA VAL A 151 7.41 10.77 4.15
C VAL A 151 6.29 11.58 4.79
N GLY A 152 6.54 12.84 5.13
CA GLY A 152 5.57 13.71 5.78
C GLY A 152 4.34 14.05 4.94
N THR A 153 4.46 14.08 3.61
CA THR A 153 3.34 14.30 2.69
C THR A 153 2.57 13.02 2.36
N THR A 154 3.12 11.86 2.71
CA THR A 154 2.52 10.55 2.41
C THR A 154 1.82 9.98 3.64
N GLY A 155 0.48 10.04 3.68
CA GLY A 155 -0.32 9.62 4.82
C GLY A 155 -0.09 8.18 5.26
N ILE A 156 0.11 7.26 4.30
CA ILE A 156 0.42 5.85 4.57
C ILE A 156 1.77 5.72 5.28
N ALA A 157 2.79 6.46 4.84
CA ALA A 157 4.11 6.44 5.47
C ALA A 157 4.07 7.00 6.89
N VAL A 158 3.39 8.14 7.08
CA VAL A 158 3.21 8.75 8.41
C VAL A 158 2.46 7.81 9.34
N GLY A 159 1.30 7.29 8.91
CA GLY A 159 0.52 6.34 9.70
C GLY A 159 1.33 5.09 10.04
N GLY A 160 2.01 4.49 9.07
CA GLY A 160 2.85 3.32 9.29
C GLY A 160 3.95 3.55 10.32
N VAL A 161 4.69 4.65 10.21
CA VAL A 161 5.76 4.99 11.16
C VAL A 161 5.20 5.26 12.57
N VAL A 162 4.14 6.08 12.67
CA VAL A 162 3.52 6.42 13.96
C VAL A 162 2.93 5.18 14.62
N GLY A 163 2.17 4.37 13.87
CA GLY A 163 1.57 3.14 14.40
C GLY A 163 2.62 2.15 14.88
N PHE A 164 3.67 1.94 14.09
CA PHE A 164 4.78 1.07 14.45
C PHE A 164 5.50 1.54 15.72
N LEU A 165 5.82 2.83 15.81
CA LEU A 165 6.49 3.39 16.99
C LEU A 165 5.61 3.29 18.24
N LEU A 166 4.32 3.55 18.13
CA LEU A 166 3.39 3.44 19.26
C LEU A 166 3.24 1.98 19.70
N ASP A 167 3.17 1.04 18.76
CA ASP A 167 3.07 -0.37 19.09
C ASP A 167 4.33 -0.92 19.77
N LEU A 168 5.51 -0.39 19.42
CA LEU A 168 6.78 -0.73 20.08
C LEU A 168 6.91 -0.10 21.48
N THR A 169 6.41 1.11 21.67
CA THR A 169 6.60 1.87 22.93
C THR A 169 5.56 1.56 23.97
N ILE A 170 4.32 1.28 23.56
CA ILE A 170 3.22 0.98 24.48
C ILE A 170 3.13 -0.53 24.69
N PRO A 171 3.39 -1.05 25.89
CA PRO A 171 3.37 -2.48 26.16
C PRO A 171 1.97 -3.08 25.95
N GLY A 172 1.92 -4.32 25.45
CA GLY A 172 0.68 -5.08 25.22
C GLY A 172 0.95 -6.57 25.19
N THR A 173 -0.08 -7.37 25.44
CA THR A 173 0.03 -8.85 25.33
C THR A 173 0.05 -9.28 23.86
N PRO A 174 0.70 -10.40 23.51
CA PRO A 174 0.70 -10.92 22.13
C PRO A 174 -0.73 -11.15 21.58
N GLU A 175 -1.62 -11.67 22.41
CA GLU A 175 -3.02 -11.90 22.05
C GLU A 175 -3.76 -10.58 21.77
N GLY A 176 -3.61 -9.58 22.66
CA GLY A 176 -4.22 -8.27 22.48
C GLY A 176 -3.69 -7.52 21.25
N ARG A 177 -2.44 -7.77 20.85
CA ARG A 177 -1.81 -7.22 19.65
C ARG A 177 -2.22 -7.94 18.35
N GLY A 178 -2.97 -9.05 18.45
CA GLY A 178 -3.38 -9.85 17.32
C GLY A 178 -2.27 -10.73 16.71
N LEU A 179 -1.13 -10.90 17.39
CA LEU A 179 -0.01 -11.68 16.87
C LEU A 179 -0.34 -13.18 16.80
N THR A 180 -1.11 -13.71 17.74
CA THR A 180 -1.57 -15.10 17.73
C THR A 180 -2.53 -15.37 16.58
N ALA A 181 -3.40 -14.43 16.24
CA ALA A 181 -4.27 -14.54 15.06
C ALA A 181 -3.47 -14.57 13.74
N TRP A 182 -2.31 -13.93 13.70
CA TRP A 182 -1.37 -14.02 12.57
C TRP A 182 -0.67 -15.39 12.49
N GLU A 183 -0.31 -15.97 13.62
CA GLU A 183 0.30 -17.30 13.68
C GLU A 183 -0.68 -18.35 13.14
N ASP A 184 -1.94 -18.29 13.56
CA ASP A 184 -3.00 -19.19 13.07
C ASP A 184 -3.19 -19.05 11.54
N LEU A 185 -3.17 -17.82 11.01
CA LEU A 185 -3.31 -17.59 9.55
C LEU A 185 -2.09 -18.10 8.76
N THR A 186 -0.88 -18.08 9.34
CA THR A 186 0.31 -18.61 8.67
C THR A 186 0.40 -20.14 8.73
N GLU A 187 -0.24 -20.78 9.72
CA GLU A 187 -0.41 -22.24 9.75
C GLU A 187 -1.42 -22.68 8.68
N ASP A 188 -2.52 -21.95 8.50
CA ASP A 188 -3.49 -22.19 7.41
C ASP A 188 -2.88 -21.97 6.01
N ASP A 189 -1.89 -21.06 5.86
CA ASP A 189 -1.15 -20.88 4.61
C ASP A 189 -0.29 -22.10 4.24
N ALA A 190 0.21 -22.86 5.21
CA ALA A 190 0.89 -24.12 4.95
C ALA A 190 -0.07 -25.20 4.39
N ASP A 191 -1.32 -25.22 4.86
CA ASP A 191 -2.39 -26.02 4.27
C ASP A 191 -2.78 -25.51 2.88
N PHE A 192 -2.74 -24.20 2.64
CA PHE A 192 -2.98 -23.59 1.34
C PHE A 192 -1.90 -23.95 0.32
N GLU A 193 -0.61 -23.98 0.71
CA GLU A 193 0.47 -24.47 -0.15
C GLU A 193 0.30 -25.95 -0.50
N ALA A 194 -0.12 -26.79 0.45
CA ALA A 194 -0.40 -28.19 0.22
C ALA A 194 -1.61 -28.40 -0.71
N VAL A 195 -2.65 -27.55 -0.59
CA VAL A 195 -3.79 -27.50 -1.52
C VAL A 195 -3.32 -27.04 -2.90
N GLN A 196 -2.48 -25.99 -2.98
CA GLN A 196 -1.95 -25.46 -4.22
C GLN A 196 -1.08 -26.51 -4.96
N ASP A 197 -0.24 -27.25 -4.25
CA ASP A 197 0.55 -28.35 -4.82
C ASP A 197 -0.35 -29.49 -5.35
N ARG A 198 -1.46 -29.76 -4.69
CA ARG A 198 -2.47 -30.73 -5.16
C ARG A 198 -3.14 -30.28 -6.45
N TYR A 199 -3.46 -28.98 -6.59
CA TYR A 199 -3.99 -28.41 -7.83
C TYR A 199 -2.96 -28.42 -8.97
N LEU A 200 -1.69 -28.17 -8.65
CA LEU A 200 -0.61 -28.14 -9.66
C LEU A 200 -0.17 -29.53 -10.13
N SER A 201 -0.30 -30.54 -9.27
CA SER A 201 0.02 -31.93 -9.60
C SER A 201 -1.06 -32.64 -10.42
N GLY A 202 -2.16 -31.97 -10.76
CA GLY A 202 -3.25 -32.51 -11.55
C GLY A 202 -4.15 -33.50 -10.80
N GLY A 203 -4.06 -33.54 -9.49
CA GLY A 203 -4.87 -34.41 -8.63
C GLY A 203 -6.30 -33.93 -8.35
N TRP A 204 -6.64 -32.68 -8.72
CA TRP A 204 -7.98 -32.16 -8.50
C TRP A 204 -8.96 -32.67 -9.55
N LYS A 205 -10.09 -33.24 -9.08
CA LYS A 205 -11.24 -33.56 -9.93
C LYS A 205 -12.40 -32.64 -9.57
N PRO A 206 -13.17 -32.12 -10.56
CA PRO A 206 -14.36 -31.35 -10.29
C PRO A 206 -15.36 -32.21 -9.47
N GLY A 207 -15.64 -31.80 -8.22
CA GLY A 207 -16.53 -32.52 -7.30
C GLY A 207 -15.83 -33.09 -6.05
N ASP A 208 -14.55 -32.77 -5.83
CA ASP A 208 -13.81 -33.10 -4.60
C ASP A 208 -13.96 -31.97 -3.53
N ASP A 209 -15.14 -31.33 -3.46
CA ASP A 209 -15.48 -30.33 -2.43
C ASP A 209 -16.01 -31.01 -1.14
#